data_b5cebb399346b2ebd12f2207ba1968b6
#
_entry.id   b5cebb399346b2ebd12f2207ba1968b6
#
_cell.length_a   1.000
_cell.length_b   1.000
_cell.length_c   1.000
_cell.angle_alpha   90.00
_cell.angle_beta   90.00
_cell.angle_gamma   90.00
#
_symmetry.space_group_name_H-M   'P 1'
#
loop_
_entity.id
_entity.type
_entity.pdbx_description
1 polymer ?
#
loop_
_entity_poly.entity_id
_entity_poly.type
_entity_poly.pdbx_seq_one_letter_code
_entity_poly.pdbx_strand_id
1 'polypeptide(L)'
;GFLRRDPNKPRAVDLRHLQQTTKPKRKTPQQDTPEDATPARFVPVLGQIAAGAPILAEENVDTYYPLPSDLLGDGDVFMLQVVGESMRDAGILNGDWVVVRSQPVAEEGEFVAALLDGEATVKEFHRDSTGVWLLPHNDAFAPIKGDNAEIMGRVISVFRTL
;
A
#
# COMPACT_ATOMS: atom_id res chain seq x y z
N GLY A 1 -26.49 8.78 -34.44
CA GLY A 1 -26.61 8.54 -34.48
C GLY A 1 -26.17 8.76 -34.67
N PHE A 2 -27.36 8.46 -34.22
CA PHE A 2 -27.73 8.17 -34.58
C PHE A 2 -27.46 8.42 -35.29
N LEU A 3 -27.52 8.10 -35.26
CA LEU A 3 -27.83 8.00 -35.98
C LEU A 3 -27.56 8.16 -36.69
N ARG A 4 -28.54 7.78 -36.46
CA ARG A 4 -28.89 7.73 -37.27
C ARG A 4 -28.58 7.99 -37.80
N ARG A 5 -29.06 7.85 -37.86
CA ARG A 5 -29.41 7.89 -38.47
C ARG A 5 -29.03 8.26 -39.00
N ASP A 6 -29.75 8.13 -39.05
CA ASP A 6 -30.13 8.23 -39.64
C ASP A 6 -29.69 8.74 -40.24
N PRO A 7 -29.73 8.38 -40.53
CA PRO A 7 -29.78 8.57 -40.99
C PRO A 7 -29.44 9.06 -41.04
N ASN A 8 -30.16 9.50 -41.81
CA ASN A 8 -30.40 9.54 -41.67
C ASN A 8 -29.98 9.92 -41.12
N LYS A 9 -30.21 9.12 -40.04
CA LYS A 9 -30.43 9.23 -39.51
C LYS A 9 -29.84 9.59 -38.90
N PRO A 10 -30.29 9.76 -39.64
CA PRO A 10 -30.35 9.72 -39.16
C PRO A 10 -29.82 9.96 -38.71
N ARG A 11 -30.25 9.93 -38.39
CA ARG A 11 -30.48 9.62 -37.76
C ARG A 11 -29.73 9.80 -36.94
N ALA A 12 -29.98 10.28 -37.61
CA ALA A 12 -29.94 9.91 -36.82
C ALA A 12 -29.39 10.09 -36.18
N VAL A 13 -29.66 10.62 -36.23
CA VAL A 13 -29.64 10.26 -35.29
C VAL A 13 -28.96 10.36 -34.71
N ASP A 14 -29.30 10.69 -34.69
CA ASP A 14 -29.25 10.25 -33.88
C ASP A 14 -28.60 10.35 -33.29
N LEU A 15 -28.69 10.67 -33.16
CA LEU A 15 -28.50 10.31 -32.24
C LEU A 15 -27.89 10.61 -31.91
N ARG A 16 -28.16 10.91 -31.68
CA ARG A 16 -28.06 10.66 -31.15
C ARG A 16 -27.96 10.74 -30.68
N HIS A 17 -28.45 11.30 -30.86
CA HIS A 17 -28.68 10.92 -30.06
C HIS A 17 -28.44 10.68 -29.65
N LEU A 18 -28.50 11.07 -29.79
CA LEU A 18 -28.52 10.40 -29.12
C LEU A 18 -28.14 10.30 -28.72
N GLN A 19 -28.04 10.51 -28.56
CA GLN A 19 -27.87 10.11 -27.86
C GLN A 19 -27.56 10.02 -27.16
N GLN A 20 -27.69 10.64 -27.14
CA GLN A 20 -27.68 10.31 -26.23
C GLN A 20 -27.92 9.87 -25.45
N THR A 21 -27.99 9.66 -25.90
CA THR A 21 -28.64 9.14 -24.72
C THR A 21 -27.59 8.94 -23.72
N THR A 22 -27.50 9.84 -23.07
CA THR A 22 -27.00 9.64 -21.75
C THR A 22 -27.77 8.50 -21.16
N LYS A 23 -27.27 7.36 -21.34
CA LYS A 23 -27.31 6.38 -20.31
C LYS A 23 -27.33 7.17 -19.01
N PRO A 24 -28.40 7.15 -18.25
CA PRO A 24 -28.29 7.66 -16.91
C PRO A 24 -27.06 6.96 -16.37
N LYS A 25 -26.08 7.74 -16.20
CA LYS A 25 -24.94 7.31 -15.44
C LYS A 25 -25.56 6.63 -14.28
N ARG A 26 -25.46 5.35 -14.26
CA ARG A 26 -25.78 4.62 -13.10
C ARG A 26 -25.12 5.34 -11.98
N LYS A 27 -25.89 6.08 -11.27
CA LYS A 27 -25.46 6.53 -9.98
C LYS A 27 -25.41 5.27 -9.15
N THR A 28 -24.30 4.62 -9.22
CA THR A 28 -23.75 3.99 -8.06
C THR A 28 -24.14 4.92 -6.93
N PRO A 29 -24.75 4.44 -5.86
CA PRO A 29 -24.99 5.31 -4.75
C PRO A 29 -23.65 5.95 -4.40
N GLN A 30 -23.40 7.05 -5.05
CA GLN A 30 -22.39 7.93 -4.64
C GLN A 30 -22.89 8.45 -3.33
N GLN A 31 -22.32 7.90 -2.31
CA GLN A 31 -22.25 8.64 -1.11
C GLN A 31 -21.69 9.98 -1.53
N ASP A 32 -22.50 10.98 -1.45
CA ASP A 32 -22.01 12.34 -1.64
C ASP A 32 -20.84 12.50 -0.68
N THR A 33 -19.64 12.58 -1.25
CA THR A 33 -18.44 12.78 -0.45
C THR A 33 -18.62 14.09 0.29
N PRO A 34 -18.66 14.09 1.63
CA PRO A 34 -18.75 15.33 2.37
C PRO A 34 -17.63 16.28 1.94
N GLU A 35 -17.90 17.57 1.90
CA GLU A 35 -16.90 18.54 1.46
C GLU A 35 -15.64 18.52 2.30
N ASP A 36 -15.76 18.11 3.58
CA ASP A 36 -14.65 18.04 4.51
C ASP A 36 -14.04 16.65 4.62
N ALA A 37 -14.42 15.74 3.72
CA ALA A 37 -13.85 14.39 3.74
C ALA A 37 -12.39 14.45 3.30
N THR A 38 -11.55 13.71 4.01
CA THR A 38 -10.13 13.58 3.67
C THR A 38 -9.96 12.90 2.32
N PRO A 39 -9.15 13.47 1.42
CA PRO A 39 -8.86 12.80 0.16
C PRO A 39 -8.17 11.47 0.38
N ALA A 40 -8.41 10.53 -0.51
CA ALA A 40 -7.72 9.25 -0.51
C ALA A 40 -6.43 9.35 -1.30
N ARG A 41 -5.39 8.69 -0.80
CA ARG A 41 -4.17 8.44 -1.57
C ARG A 41 -4.14 6.97 -1.94
N PHE A 42 -3.71 6.67 -3.17
CA PHE A 42 -3.55 5.29 -3.60
C PHE A 42 -2.16 4.82 -3.19
N VAL A 43 -2.14 3.86 -2.29
CA VAL A 43 -0.89 3.35 -1.70
C VAL A 43 -0.53 2.05 -2.38
N PRO A 44 0.69 1.95 -2.94
CA PRO A 44 1.11 0.71 -3.61
C PRO A 44 1.29 -0.41 -2.59
N VAL A 45 0.75 -1.58 -2.92
CA VAL A 45 0.94 -2.80 -2.16
C VAL A 45 2.04 -3.58 -2.85
N LEU A 46 3.15 -3.79 -2.15
CA LEU A 46 4.29 -4.48 -2.72
C LEU A 46 4.14 -5.99 -2.55
N GLY A 47 4.46 -6.69 -3.60
CA GLY A 47 4.56 -8.14 -3.56
C GLY A 47 6.03 -8.55 -3.50
N GLN A 48 6.43 -9.38 -4.43
CA GLN A 48 7.80 -9.83 -4.50
C GLN A 48 8.69 -8.70 -5.02
N ILE A 49 9.81 -8.46 -4.35
CA ILE A 49 10.71 -7.36 -4.69
C ILE A 49 11.79 -7.88 -5.62
N ALA A 50 11.88 -7.28 -6.82
CA ALA A 50 12.87 -7.67 -7.81
C ALA A 50 14.27 -7.23 -7.38
N ALA A 51 15.24 -8.10 -7.57
CA ALA A 51 16.62 -7.82 -7.21
C ALA A 51 17.15 -6.66 -8.05
N GLY A 52 17.80 -5.69 -7.38
CA GLY A 52 18.40 -4.54 -8.04
C GLY A 52 17.45 -3.45 -8.45
N ALA A 53 16.13 -3.65 -8.30
CA ALA A 53 15.14 -2.62 -8.62
C ALA A 53 14.94 -1.68 -7.43
N PRO A 54 14.59 -0.41 -7.67
CA PRO A 54 14.13 0.45 -6.57
C PRO A 54 12.92 -0.19 -5.90
N ILE A 55 12.80 -0.02 -4.58
CA ILE A 55 11.73 -0.66 -3.81
C ILE A 55 10.35 -0.31 -4.34
N LEU A 56 10.12 0.95 -4.73
CA LEU A 56 8.83 1.40 -5.24
C LEU A 56 8.69 1.29 -6.76
N ALA A 57 9.55 0.50 -7.42
CA ALA A 57 9.43 0.26 -8.85
C ALA A 57 8.09 -0.43 -9.16
N GLU A 58 7.50 -0.09 -10.30
CA GLU A 58 6.20 -0.63 -10.69
C GLU A 58 6.18 -2.16 -10.72
N GLU A 59 7.31 -2.77 -11.09
CA GLU A 59 7.41 -4.23 -11.16
C GLU A 59 7.23 -4.92 -9.79
N ASN A 60 7.40 -4.17 -8.70
CA ASN A 60 7.20 -4.68 -7.35
C ASN A 60 5.78 -4.48 -6.84
N VAL A 61 4.94 -3.74 -7.56
CA VAL A 61 3.61 -3.37 -7.09
C VAL A 61 2.58 -4.37 -7.59
N ASP A 62 1.85 -5.00 -6.66
CA ASP A 62 0.75 -5.90 -6.99
C ASP A 62 -0.53 -5.14 -7.25
N THR A 63 -0.83 -4.14 -6.43
CA THR A 63 -2.07 -3.38 -6.53
C THR A 63 -1.93 -2.08 -5.74
N TYR A 64 -2.99 -1.27 -5.75
CA TYR A 64 -3.05 -0.03 -4.97
C TYR A 64 -4.30 -0.06 -4.12
N TYR A 65 -4.18 0.39 -2.86
CA TYR A 65 -5.34 0.56 -1.99
C TYR A 65 -5.51 2.04 -1.66
N PRO A 66 -6.76 2.54 -1.70
CA PRO A 66 -7.03 3.92 -1.31
C PRO A 66 -7.05 4.03 0.22
N LEU A 67 -6.21 4.89 0.75
CA LEU A 67 -6.15 5.15 2.18
C LEU A 67 -6.32 6.64 2.45
N PRO A 68 -6.91 7.01 3.61
CA PRO A 68 -7.07 8.42 3.95
C PRO A 68 -5.70 9.11 4.04
N SER A 69 -5.53 10.22 3.32
CA SER A 69 -4.24 10.90 3.30
C SER A 69 -3.84 11.47 4.66
N ASP A 70 -4.81 11.84 5.50
CA ASP A 70 -4.55 12.35 6.85
C ASP A 70 -3.78 11.36 7.72
N LEU A 71 -3.99 10.06 7.48
CA LEU A 71 -3.37 9.01 8.28
C LEU A 71 -1.98 8.65 7.80
N LEU A 72 -1.57 9.17 6.66
CA LEU A 72 -0.31 8.77 6.02
C LEU A 72 0.83 9.76 6.26
N GLY A 73 0.49 11.02 6.53
CA GLY A 73 1.47 12.08 6.65
C GLY A 73 2.13 12.37 5.30
N ASP A 74 3.25 13.06 5.35
CA ASP A 74 4.01 13.42 4.15
C ASP A 74 4.94 12.30 3.74
N GLY A 75 5.34 12.32 2.48
CA GLY A 75 6.31 11.39 1.94
C GLY A 75 5.67 10.17 1.31
N ASP A 76 6.51 9.33 0.74
CA ASP A 76 6.05 8.12 0.05
C ASP A 76 5.74 7.03 1.05
N VAL A 77 4.65 6.31 0.80
CA VAL A 77 4.25 5.16 1.63
C VAL A 77 3.97 3.97 0.73
N PHE A 78 4.08 2.79 1.31
CA PHE A 78 3.72 1.54 0.65
C PHE A 78 3.18 0.57 1.68
N MET A 79 2.57 -0.51 1.21
CA MET A 79 2.01 -1.54 2.09
C MET A 79 2.68 -2.88 1.83
N LEU A 80 2.81 -3.65 2.90
CA LEU A 80 3.28 -5.03 2.86
C LEU A 80 2.30 -5.90 3.63
N GLN A 81 2.11 -7.13 3.17
CA GLN A 81 1.37 -8.11 3.94
C GLN A 81 2.33 -8.90 4.81
N VAL A 82 2.01 -9.01 6.09
CA VAL A 82 2.85 -9.70 7.07
C VAL A 82 2.69 -11.21 6.90
N VAL A 83 3.80 -11.91 6.84
CA VAL A 83 3.85 -13.36 6.76
C VAL A 83 4.60 -13.87 7.99
N GLY A 84 3.97 -14.79 8.71
CA GLY A 84 4.59 -15.42 9.87
C GLY A 84 4.24 -14.72 11.17
N GLU A 85 4.77 -15.26 12.27
CA GLU A 85 4.36 -14.92 13.63
C GLU A 85 5.45 -14.17 14.40
N SER A 86 6.50 -13.68 13.74
CA SER A 86 7.64 -13.12 14.47
C SER A 86 7.34 -11.84 15.22
N MET A 87 6.23 -11.15 14.89
CA MET A 87 5.84 -9.89 15.55
C MET A 87 4.53 -10.03 16.33
N ARG A 88 4.13 -11.28 16.63
CA ARG A 88 2.86 -11.57 17.29
C ARG A 88 2.68 -10.79 18.61
N ASP A 89 3.71 -10.73 19.44
CA ASP A 89 3.60 -10.10 20.77
C ASP A 89 3.58 -8.57 20.68
N ALA A 90 3.89 -8.01 19.53
CA ALA A 90 3.71 -6.58 19.26
C ALA A 90 2.33 -6.26 18.68
N GLY A 91 1.48 -7.29 18.52
CA GLY A 91 0.14 -7.10 17.96
C GLY A 91 0.12 -7.06 16.43
N ILE A 92 1.21 -7.43 15.78
CA ILE A 92 1.29 -7.52 14.31
C ILE A 92 1.25 -8.99 13.96
N LEU A 93 0.17 -9.43 13.34
CA LEU A 93 -0.13 -10.85 13.15
C LEU A 93 0.03 -11.25 11.69
N ASN A 94 0.20 -12.55 11.47
CA ASN A 94 0.23 -13.11 10.13
C ASN A 94 -1.03 -12.71 9.35
N GLY A 95 -0.85 -12.20 8.15
CA GLY A 95 -1.95 -11.74 7.29
C GLY A 95 -2.29 -10.27 7.44
N ASP A 96 -1.76 -9.60 8.48
CA ASP A 96 -1.97 -8.16 8.63
C ASP A 96 -1.31 -7.40 7.49
N TRP A 97 -1.85 -6.21 7.22
CA TRP A 97 -1.23 -5.27 6.29
C TRP A 97 -0.53 -4.19 7.12
N VAL A 98 0.70 -3.87 6.79
CA VAL A 98 1.40 -2.74 7.40
C VAL A 98 1.59 -1.65 6.37
N VAL A 99 1.40 -0.40 6.80
CA VAL A 99 1.73 0.76 6.00
C VAL A 99 3.09 1.25 6.44
N VAL A 100 3.97 1.45 5.49
CA VAL A 100 5.37 1.78 5.75
C VAL A 100 5.68 3.11 5.08
N ARG A 101 6.23 4.05 5.84
CA ARG A 101 6.76 5.29 5.27
C ARG A 101 8.15 4.99 4.73
N SER A 102 8.36 5.26 3.45
CA SER A 102 9.63 5.00 2.79
C SER A 102 10.71 5.93 3.35
N GLN A 103 11.72 5.36 4.00
CA GLN A 103 12.86 6.11 4.50
C GLN A 103 14.02 5.15 4.70
N PRO A 104 15.27 5.58 4.42
CA PRO A 104 16.41 4.65 4.46
C PRO A 104 17.02 4.49 5.85
N VAL A 105 16.57 5.26 6.85
CA VAL A 105 17.11 5.21 8.20
C VAL A 105 16.00 4.92 9.19
N ALA A 106 16.39 4.40 10.36
CA ALA A 106 15.46 4.09 11.43
C ALA A 106 16.08 4.51 12.76
N GLU A 107 15.21 4.73 13.75
CA GLU A 107 15.61 5.07 15.10
C GLU A 107 15.34 3.91 16.04
N GLU A 108 16.03 3.92 17.16
CA GLU A 108 15.91 2.89 18.18
C GLU A 108 14.46 2.64 18.57
N GLY A 109 14.04 1.39 18.55
CA GLY A 109 12.71 0.98 18.98
C GLY A 109 11.62 1.09 17.92
N GLU A 110 11.92 1.64 16.76
CA GLU A 110 10.91 1.74 15.69
C GLU A 110 10.67 0.38 15.04
N PHE A 111 9.42 0.13 14.67
CA PHE A 111 9.10 -1.02 13.84
C PHE A 111 9.40 -0.63 12.39
N VAL A 112 10.17 -1.46 11.72
CA VAL A 112 10.63 -1.17 10.36
C VAL A 112 10.32 -2.34 9.44
N ALA A 113 10.20 -2.01 8.16
CA ALA A 113 10.30 -3.00 7.11
C ALA A 113 11.75 -2.99 6.63
N ALA A 114 12.35 -4.14 6.54
CA ALA A 114 13.73 -4.29 6.12
C ALA A 114 13.83 -5.37 5.06
N LEU A 115 14.68 -5.13 4.08
CA LEU A 115 14.95 -6.09 3.03
C LEU A 115 16.22 -6.85 3.39
N LEU A 116 16.09 -8.16 3.53
CA LEU A 116 17.20 -9.04 3.89
C LEU A 116 17.14 -10.26 2.99
N ASP A 117 18.22 -10.53 2.28
CA ASP A 117 18.31 -11.66 1.35
C ASP A 117 17.16 -11.70 0.34
N GLY A 118 16.75 -10.52 -0.15
CA GLY A 118 15.70 -10.41 -1.15
C GLY A 118 14.28 -10.47 -0.62
N GLU A 119 14.09 -10.60 0.69
CA GLU A 119 12.76 -10.68 1.30
C GLU A 119 12.55 -9.55 2.28
N ALA A 120 11.34 -8.99 2.25
CA ALA A 120 10.95 -7.96 3.20
C ALA A 120 10.48 -8.61 4.51
N THR A 121 10.92 -8.05 5.63
CA THR A 121 10.50 -8.50 6.95
C THR A 121 10.18 -7.29 7.82
N VAL A 122 9.29 -7.49 8.80
CA VAL A 122 8.93 -6.44 9.77
C VAL A 122 9.52 -6.84 11.11
N LYS A 123 10.28 -5.96 11.71
CA LYS A 123 10.96 -6.20 12.99
C LYS A 123 11.13 -4.87 13.72
N GLU A 124 11.54 -4.94 14.97
CA GLU A 124 11.93 -3.75 15.72
C GLU A 124 13.40 -3.43 15.43
N PHE A 125 13.67 -2.17 15.13
CA PHE A 125 15.04 -1.72 14.88
C PHE A 125 15.77 -1.50 16.20
N HIS A 126 16.97 -2.07 16.32
CA HIS A 126 17.82 -1.90 17.47
C HIS A 126 19.26 -1.70 17.01
N ARG A 127 19.95 -0.77 17.65
CA ARG A 127 21.38 -0.54 17.39
C ARG A 127 22.11 -0.48 18.70
N ASP A 128 23.22 -1.19 18.79
CA ASP A 128 24.10 -1.13 19.95
C ASP A 128 25.57 -1.20 19.49
N SER A 129 26.49 -1.41 20.44
CA SER A 129 27.91 -1.46 20.14
C SER A 129 28.31 -2.61 19.23
N THR A 130 27.43 -3.62 19.08
CA THR A 130 27.69 -4.76 18.20
C THR A 130 27.15 -4.56 16.81
N GLY A 131 26.37 -3.50 16.57
CA GLY A 131 25.81 -3.17 15.26
C GLY A 131 24.31 -3.06 15.27
N VAL A 132 23.71 -3.27 14.10
CA VAL A 132 22.28 -3.20 13.91
C VAL A 132 21.64 -4.59 14.08
N TRP A 133 20.51 -4.60 14.79
CA TRP A 133 19.75 -5.81 15.04
C TRP A 133 18.30 -5.60 14.64
N LEU A 134 17.69 -6.65 14.12
CA LEU A 134 16.26 -6.68 13.82
C LEU A 134 15.63 -7.64 14.83
N LEU A 135 14.84 -7.06 15.74
CA LEU A 135 14.32 -7.80 16.90
C LEU A 135 12.90 -8.29 16.64
N PRO A 136 12.64 -9.59 16.79
CA PRO A 136 11.28 -10.11 16.76
C PRO A 136 10.56 -9.80 18.07
N HIS A 137 9.24 -9.87 18.03
CA HIS A 137 8.39 -9.80 19.22
C HIS A 137 7.67 -11.14 19.39
N ASN A 138 8.44 -12.18 19.55
CA ASN A 138 7.97 -13.54 19.79
C ASN A 138 9.18 -14.36 20.22
N ASP A 139 9.08 -14.95 21.40
CA ASP A 139 10.21 -15.69 21.99
C ASP A 139 10.65 -16.90 21.15
N ALA A 140 9.79 -17.38 20.27
CA ALA A 140 10.13 -18.50 19.39
C ALA A 140 11.10 -18.10 18.28
N PHE A 141 11.39 -16.80 18.13
CA PHE A 141 12.24 -16.29 17.05
C PHE A 141 13.46 -15.59 17.66
N ALA A 142 14.61 -15.77 17.03
CA ALA A 142 15.84 -15.14 17.48
C ALA A 142 16.03 -13.79 16.82
N PRO A 143 16.74 -12.85 17.50
CA PRO A 143 17.16 -11.60 16.87
C PRO A 143 17.98 -11.87 15.61
N ILE A 144 17.82 -11.01 14.62
CA ILE A 144 18.51 -11.15 13.34
C ILE A 144 19.54 -10.01 13.24
N LYS A 145 20.77 -10.36 12.86
CA LYS A 145 21.80 -9.36 12.60
C LYS A 145 21.37 -8.56 11.37
N GLY A 146 21.28 -7.26 11.50
CA GLY A 146 20.72 -6.38 10.48
C GLY A 146 21.71 -5.53 9.72
N ASP A 147 23.03 -5.75 9.90
CA ASP A 147 24.02 -4.90 9.25
C ASP A 147 23.97 -4.97 7.73
N ASN A 148 23.54 -6.11 7.18
CA ASN A 148 23.42 -6.30 5.73
C ASN A 148 22.00 -6.11 5.23
N ALA A 149 21.08 -5.69 6.10
CA ALA A 149 19.70 -5.43 5.70
C ALA A 149 19.58 -4.01 5.18
N GLU A 150 18.68 -3.83 4.22
CA GLU A 150 18.33 -2.51 3.72
C GLU A 150 17.03 -2.08 4.42
N ILE A 151 17.06 -0.94 5.12
CA ILE A 151 15.88 -0.40 5.75
C ILE A 151 14.99 0.17 4.65
N MET A 152 13.79 -0.40 4.51
CA MET A 152 12.82 0.06 3.53
C MET A 152 12.04 1.26 4.05
N GLY A 153 11.73 1.25 5.34
CA GLY A 153 11.02 2.33 5.97
C GLY A 153 10.47 1.96 7.34
N ARG A 154 9.73 2.91 7.90
CA ARG A 154 9.14 2.80 9.23
C ARG A 154 7.67 2.41 9.12
N VAL A 155 7.25 1.43 9.91
CA VAL A 155 5.83 1.05 10.00
C VAL A 155 5.06 2.15 10.73
N ILE A 156 4.02 2.67 10.07
CA ILE A 156 3.21 3.76 10.63
C ILE A 156 1.77 3.35 10.92
N SER A 157 1.30 2.24 10.36
CA SER A 157 -0.08 1.77 10.57
C SER A 157 -0.16 0.28 10.33
N VAL A 158 -1.17 -0.35 10.95
CA VAL A 158 -1.47 -1.77 10.77
C VAL A 158 -2.96 -1.88 10.45
N PHE A 159 -3.29 -2.69 9.44
CA PHE A 159 -4.68 -3.00 9.08
C PHE A 159 -4.90 -4.50 9.18
N ARG A 160 -6.05 -4.87 9.71
CA ARG A 160 -6.45 -6.28 9.83
C ARG A 160 -7.91 -6.43 9.47
N THR A 161 -8.17 -7.41 8.62
CA THR A 161 -9.57 -7.84 8.39
C THR A 161 -9.83 -9.08 9.22
N LEU A 162 -11.00 -9.15 9.80
CA LEU A 162 -11.36 -10.27 10.68
C LEU A 162 -12.14 -11.33 9.92
#